data_fbff891ee1ce55b5ac2c8334eeff3c4f
#
_entry.id   fbff891ee1ce55b5ac2c8334eeff3c4f
#
_cell.length_a   1.000
_cell.length_b   1.000
_cell.length_c   1.000
_cell.angle_alpha   90.00
_cell.angle_beta   90.00
_cell.angle_gamma   90.00
#
_symmetry.space_group_name_H-M   'P 1'
#
loop_
_entity.id
_entity.type
_entity.pdbx_description
1 polymer ?
#
loop_
_entity_poly.entity_id
_entity_poly.type
_entity_poly.pdbx_seq_one_letter_code
_entity_poly.pdbx_strand_id
1 'polypeptide(L)'
;MSPQKIFLRPEQGHPSSLWPSKGLITAEENKRAFCLPEDIGIKPVLGEEILEWTSEFQQNFLDSPDSFHQRPRWKDQFDRFQWYDTGWNITYTLRTFFPSVQIVPQFSQFVFSVNERRENFGKEPLCLPGENLVGHVDIKSFSGSV
;
A
#
# COMPACT_ATOMS: atom_id res chain seq x y z
N MET A 1 -10.41 -21.12 -14.07
CA MET A 1 -9.48 -20.02 -14.24
C MET A 1 -9.28 -19.26 -12.94
N SER A 2 -8.02 -18.99 -12.60
CA SER A 2 -7.75 -18.19 -11.41
C SER A 2 -8.19 -16.74 -11.67
N PRO A 3 -8.78 -16.09 -10.69
CA PRO A 3 -9.13 -14.67 -10.84
C PRO A 3 -7.89 -13.83 -11.01
N GLN A 4 -8.01 -12.77 -11.81
CA GLN A 4 -6.91 -11.85 -11.99
C GLN A 4 -6.83 -10.91 -10.81
N LYS A 5 -5.60 -10.59 -10.40
CA LYS A 5 -5.36 -9.76 -9.24
C LYS A 5 -4.30 -8.71 -9.52
N ILE A 6 -4.42 -7.58 -8.85
CA ILE A 6 -3.36 -6.58 -8.77
C ILE A 6 -3.13 -6.32 -7.29
N PHE A 7 -1.90 -6.56 -6.83
CA PHE A 7 -1.52 -6.21 -5.48
C PHE A 7 -0.93 -4.81 -5.50
N LEU A 8 -1.40 -3.96 -4.62
CA LEU A 8 -0.87 -2.60 -4.48
C LEU A 8 0.02 -2.57 -3.25
N ARG A 9 1.32 -2.69 -3.48
CA ARG A 9 2.30 -2.83 -2.39
C ARG A 9 3.55 -2.01 -2.69
N PRO A 10 3.79 -0.93 -1.95
CA PRO A 10 5.01 -0.15 -2.14
C PRO A 10 6.23 -0.90 -1.64
N GLU A 11 7.32 -0.79 -2.39
CA GLU A 11 8.61 -1.35 -2.02
C GLU A 11 9.72 -0.46 -2.54
N GLN A 12 10.84 -0.46 -1.84
CA GLN A 12 12.02 0.25 -2.33
C GLN A 12 12.46 -0.40 -3.64
N GLY A 13 12.71 0.44 -4.62
CA GLY A 13 13.15 -0.04 -5.93
C GLY A 13 12.04 -0.37 -6.91
N HIS A 14 10.79 -0.49 -6.47
CA HIS A 14 9.67 -0.76 -7.37
C HIS A 14 8.95 0.56 -7.69
N PRO A 15 8.92 0.99 -8.95
CA PRO A 15 8.47 2.35 -9.28
C PRO A 15 6.97 2.59 -9.15
N SER A 16 6.14 1.56 -9.20
CA SER A 16 4.70 1.75 -9.32
C SER A 16 3.86 1.08 -8.24
N SER A 17 4.45 0.29 -7.37
CA SER A 17 3.72 -0.49 -6.36
C SER A 17 2.74 -1.51 -6.94
N LEU A 18 2.72 -1.71 -8.26
CA LEU A 18 1.76 -2.59 -8.92
C LEU A 18 2.36 -3.97 -9.15
N TRP A 19 1.69 -4.99 -8.64
CA TRP A 19 2.12 -6.39 -8.76
C TRP A 19 0.96 -7.21 -9.35
N PRO A 20 0.81 -7.17 -10.69
CA PRO A 20 -0.31 -7.86 -11.33
C PRO A 20 -0.04 -9.35 -11.48
N SER A 21 -1.12 -10.12 -11.52
CA SER A 21 -1.03 -11.54 -11.84
C SER A 21 -0.63 -11.70 -13.31
N LYS A 22 -0.15 -12.89 -13.65
CA LYS A 22 0.43 -13.16 -14.98
C LYS A 22 -0.47 -12.84 -16.14
N GLY A 23 -1.77 -13.06 -16.00
CA GLY A 23 -2.69 -12.87 -17.11
C GLY A 23 -2.93 -11.41 -17.50
N LEU A 24 -2.46 -10.47 -16.70
CA LEU A 24 -2.66 -9.05 -16.96
C LEU A 24 -1.53 -8.41 -17.76
N ILE A 25 -0.41 -9.09 -17.91
CA ILE A 25 0.77 -8.53 -18.57
C ILE A 25 1.01 -9.24 -19.89
N THR A 26 1.21 -8.47 -20.95
CA THR A 26 1.51 -9.05 -22.27
C THR A 26 2.95 -9.58 -22.31
N ALA A 27 3.25 -10.35 -23.35
CA ALA A 27 4.59 -10.91 -23.52
C ALA A 27 5.68 -9.84 -23.58
N GLU A 28 5.38 -8.70 -24.20
CA GLU A 28 6.35 -7.61 -24.30
C GLU A 28 6.62 -6.98 -22.94
N GLU A 29 5.59 -6.79 -22.18
CA GLU A 29 5.70 -6.18 -20.86
C GLU A 29 6.44 -7.07 -19.87
N ASN A 30 6.41 -8.37 -20.09
CA ASN A 30 7.16 -9.31 -19.25
C ASN A 30 8.67 -9.11 -19.31
N LYS A 31 9.16 -8.34 -20.27
CA LYS A 31 10.58 -8.04 -20.36
C LYS A 31 11.03 -7.00 -19.36
N ARG A 32 10.11 -6.28 -18.78
CA ARG A 32 10.43 -5.28 -17.76
C ARG A 32 10.59 -5.92 -16.40
N ALA A 33 11.51 -5.38 -15.61
CA ALA A 33 11.69 -5.85 -14.24
C ALA A 33 10.47 -5.57 -13.38
N PHE A 34 9.80 -4.44 -13.64
CA PHE A 34 8.65 -4.01 -12.84
C PHE A 34 7.52 -3.55 -13.74
N CYS A 35 6.30 -3.75 -13.28
CA CYS A 35 5.13 -3.27 -13.98
C CYS A 35 5.01 -1.75 -13.83
N LEU A 36 4.71 -1.07 -14.92
CA LEU A 36 4.37 0.35 -14.90
C LEU A 36 2.85 0.48 -15.14
N PRO A 37 2.23 1.59 -14.72
CA PRO A 37 0.78 1.72 -14.88
C PRO A 37 0.31 1.52 -16.32
N GLU A 38 1.04 2.04 -17.28
CA GLU A 38 0.69 1.92 -18.68
C GLU A 38 0.72 0.47 -19.18
N ASP A 39 1.50 -0.39 -18.53
CA ASP A 39 1.63 -1.78 -18.92
C ASP A 39 0.33 -2.57 -18.77
N ILE A 40 -0.56 -2.11 -17.92
CA ILE A 40 -1.84 -2.76 -17.68
C ILE A 40 -3.01 -1.84 -18.03
N GLY A 41 -2.75 -0.80 -18.82
CA GLY A 41 -3.80 0.05 -19.34
C GLY A 41 -4.33 1.11 -18.42
N ILE A 42 -3.57 1.48 -17.39
CA ILE A 42 -3.95 2.56 -16.50
C ILE A 42 -3.72 3.90 -17.19
N LYS A 43 -4.72 4.77 -17.16
CA LYS A 43 -4.63 6.08 -17.81
C LYS A 43 -3.60 6.98 -17.14
N PRO A 44 -3.01 7.92 -17.89
CA PRO A 44 -1.88 8.72 -17.37
C PRO A 44 -2.17 9.47 -16.06
N VAL A 45 -3.36 10.00 -15.88
CA VAL A 45 -3.67 10.77 -14.67
C VAL A 45 -3.56 9.88 -13.43
N LEU A 46 -4.20 8.73 -13.46
CA LEU A 46 -4.11 7.78 -12.35
C LEU A 46 -2.71 7.19 -12.25
N GLY A 47 -2.08 6.92 -13.40
CA GLY A 47 -0.72 6.39 -13.41
C GLY A 47 0.26 7.32 -12.72
N GLU A 48 0.18 8.61 -12.99
CA GLU A 48 1.03 9.60 -12.33
C GLU A 48 0.78 9.65 -10.82
N GLU A 49 -0.46 9.55 -10.41
CA GLU A 49 -0.81 9.52 -9.00
C GLU A 49 -0.19 8.30 -8.30
N ILE A 50 -0.25 7.15 -8.95
CA ILE A 50 0.34 5.93 -8.40
C ILE A 50 1.86 6.06 -8.29
N LEU A 51 2.51 6.58 -9.33
CA LEU A 51 3.96 6.76 -9.31
C LEU A 51 4.38 7.76 -8.24
N GLU A 52 3.64 8.84 -8.08
CA GLU A 52 3.94 9.84 -7.05
C GLU A 52 3.74 9.26 -5.66
N TRP A 53 2.65 8.53 -5.45
CA TRP A 53 2.36 7.88 -4.17
C TRP A 53 3.49 6.91 -3.79
N THR A 54 3.98 6.15 -4.76
CA THR A 54 5.09 5.22 -4.56
C THR A 54 6.37 5.97 -4.23
N SER A 55 6.63 7.05 -4.95
CA SER A 55 7.82 7.88 -4.72
C SER A 55 7.80 8.49 -3.33
N GLU A 56 6.64 8.95 -2.86
CA GLU A 56 6.51 9.49 -1.52
C GLU A 56 6.89 8.46 -0.46
N PHE A 57 6.45 7.22 -0.65
CA PHE A 57 6.85 6.14 0.24
C PHE A 57 8.37 5.96 0.24
N GLN A 58 8.95 5.89 -0.94
CA GLN A 58 10.39 5.61 -1.08
C GLN A 58 11.25 6.72 -0.48
N GLN A 59 10.79 7.97 -0.55
CA GLN A 59 11.53 9.10 -0.04
C GLN A 59 11.34 9.36 1.44
N ASN A 60 10.24 8.95 2.02
CA ASN A 60 9.86 9.34 3.37
C ASN A 60 9.75 8.20 4.36
N PHE A 61 9.59 6.98 3.91
CA PHE A 61 9.57 5.83 4.81
C PHE A 61 10.99 5.48 5.21
N LEU A 62 11.25 5.45 6.52
CA LEU A 62 12.61 5.32 7.03
C LEU A 62 13.03 3.88 7.31
N ASP A 63 12.20 2.94 6.87
CA ASP A 63 12.47 1.54 7.16
C ASP A 63 12.05 1.16 8.57
N SER A 64 11.77 -0.11 8.72
CA SER A 64 11.41 -0.67 10.00
C SER A 64 12.07 -2.03 10.05
N PRO A 65 12.89 -2.30 11.05
CA PRO A 65 13.50 -3.61 11.19
C PRO A 65 12.44 -4.70 11.20
N ASP A 66 12.81 -5.89 10.84
CA ASP A 66 11.91 -7.04 10.84
C ASP A 66 11.52 -7.43 12.26
N SER A 67 10.84 -6.54 12.94
CA SER A 67 10.42 -6.76 14.31
C SER A 67 8.98 -6.32 14.47
N PHE A 68 8.15 -7.22 14.95
CA PHE A 68 6.78 -6.89 15.30
C PHE A 68 6.71 -5.94 16.50
N HIS A 69 7.84 -5.71 17.16
CA HIS A 69 7.89 -4.86 18.34
C HIS A 69 8.12 -3.40 18.00
N GLN A 70 8.44 -3.09 16.76
CA GLN A 70 8.78 -1.72 16.38
C GLN A 70 7.72 -1.12 15.47
N ARG A 71 7.48 0.17 15.67
CA ARG A 71 6.53 0.90 14.82
C ARG A 71 7.16 1.19 13.48
N PRO A 72 6.35 1.29 12.42
CA PRO A 72 6.84 1.84 11.16
C PRO A 72 7.36 3.25 11.39
N ARG A 73 8.48 3.57 10.76
CA ARG A 73 9.10 4.88 10.94
C ARG A 73 9.04 5.66 9.64
N TRP A 74 8.62 6.91 9.76
CA TRP A 74 8.53 7.84 8.65
C TRP A 74 9.24 9.13 9.04
N LYS A 75 9.61 9.94 8.04
CA LYS A 75 10.16 11.28 8.33
C LYS A 75 9.11 12.09 9.10
N ASP A 76 9.56 12.86 10.08
CA ASP A 76 8.66 13.55 11.01
C ASP A 76 7.68 14.50 10.33
N GLN A 77 8.09 15.13 9.26
CA GLN A 77 7.27 16.14 8.60
C GLN A 77 6.36 15.56 7.51
N PHE A 78 6.46 14.27 7.25
CA PHE A 78 5.64 13.64 6.25
C PHE A 78 4.32 13.17 6.86
N ASP A 79 3.23 13.50 6.20
CA ASP A 79 1.90 13.08 6.64
C ASP A 79 1.60 11.67 6.13
N ARG A 80 1.98 10.68 6.93
CA ARG A 80 1.78 9.28 6.57
C ARG A 80 0.31 8.89 6.52
N PHE A 81 -0.53 9.60 7.24
CA PHE A 81 -1.97 9.27 7.24
C PHE A 81 -2.63 9.76 5.96
N GLN A 82 -2.21 10.90 5.45
CA GLN A 82 -2.66 11.36 4.14
C GLN A 82 -2.18 10.40 3.06
N TRP A 83 -0.95 9.91 3.17
CA TRP A 83 -0.42 8.92 2.24
C TRP A 83 -1.26 7.63 2.27
N TYR A 84 -1.63 7.19 3.44
CA TYR A 84 -2.47 6.00 3.61
C TYR A 84 -3.84 6.20 2.98
N ASP A 85 -4.44 7.36 3.20
CA ASP A 85 -5.73 7.71 2.61
C ASP A 85 -5.65 7.74 1.09
N THR A 86 -4.58 8.29 0.55
CA THR A 86 -4.34 8.31 -0.88
C THR A 86 -4.23 6.89 -1.44
N GLY A 87 -3.55 6.00 -0.72
CA GLY A 87 -3.48 4.59 -1.12
C GLY A 87 -4.85 3.96 -1.25
N TRP A 88 -5.75 4.25 -0.35
CA TRP A 88 -7.12 3.74 -0.43
C TRP A 88 -7.89 4.37 -1.58
N ASN A 89 -7.69 5.66 -1.85
CA ASN A 89 -8.31 6.30 -3.02
C ASN A 89 -7.85 5.65 -4.30
N ILE A 90 -6.56 5.35 -4.41
CA ILE A 90 -6.01 4.62 -5.56
C ILE A 90 -6.67 3.24 -5.66
N THR A 91 -6.79 2.55 -4.55
CA THR A 91 -7.40 1.22 -4.51
C THR A 91 -8.83 1.24 -5.04
N TYR A 92 -9.63 2.17 -4.55
CA TYR A 92 -11.02 2.29 -4.99
C TYR A 92 -11.11 2.68 -6.47
N THR A 93 -10.25 3.56 -6.92
CA THR A 93 -10.22 3.97 -8.32
C THR A 93 -9.87 2.79 -9.22
N LEU A 94 -8.88 1.99 -8.83
CA LEU A 94 -8.52 0.80 -9.59
C LEU A 94 -9.68 -0.19 -9.64
N ARG A 95 -10.40 -0.36 -8.54
CA ARG A 95 -11.57 -1.25 -8.52
C ARG A 95 -12.66 -0.77 -9.46
N THR A 96 -12.78 0.53 -9.63
CA THR A 96 -13.75 1.10 -10.54
C THR A 96 -13.38 0.86 -12.00
N PHE A 97 -12.11 1.03 -12.34
CA PHE A 97 -11.66 0.84 -13.72
C PHE A 97 -11.45 -0.62 -14.10
N PHE A 98 -11.24 -1.48 -13.14
CA PHE A 98 -11.00 -2.90 -13.39
C PHE A 98 -11.97 -3.75 -12.57
N PRO A 99 -13.27 -3.69 -12.90
CA PRO A 99 -14.28 -4.36 -12.07
C PRO A 99 -14.16 -5.88 -12.03
N SER A 100 -13.50 -6.48 -13.01
CA SER A 100 -13.31 -7.92 -13.04
C SER A 100 -11.96 -8.36 -12.46
N VAL A 101 -11.17 -7.42 -11.94
CA VAL A 101 -9.88 -7.71 -11.35
C VAL A 101 -9.96 -7.45 -9.85
N GLN A 102 -9.41 -8.37 -9.06
CA GLN A 102 -9.35 -8.18 -7.63
C GLN A 102 -8.17 -7.27 -7.27
N ILE A 103 -8.46 -6.12 -6.69
CA ILE A 103 -7.42 -5.19 -6.25
C ILE A 103 -7.17 -5.44 -4.77
N VAL A 104 -5.94 -5.82 -4.45
CA VAL A 104 -5.57 -6.23 -3.09
C VAL A 104 -4.60 -5.22 -2.50
N PRO A 105 -5.04 -4.33 -1.61
CA PRO A 105 -4.13 -3.39 -0.97
C PRO A 105 -3.23 -4.10 0.04
N GLN A 106 -1.94 -3.79 0.01
CA GLN A 106 -0.95 -4.39 0.90
C GLN A 106 -0.01 -3.31 1.44
N PHE A 107 -0.57 -2.26 2.05
CA PHE A 107 0.23 -1.16 2.55
C PHE A 107 -0.13 -0.70 3.96
N SER A 108 -1.07 -1.37 4.60
CA SER A 108 -1.48 -0.95 5.94
C SER A 108 -0.39 -1.16 6.99
N GLN A 109 0.49 -2.14 6.79
CA GLN A 109 1.57 -2.41 7.73
C GLN A 109 2.57 -1.26 7.86
N PHE A 110 2.58 -0.34 6.90
CA PHE A 110 3.51 0.79 6.93
C PHE A 110 3.00 1.96 7.75
N VAL A 111 1.72 1.97 8.09
CA VAL A 111 1.08 3.07 8.81
C VAL A 111 0.52 2.62 10.14
N PHE A 112 -0.04 1.42 10.19
CA PHE A 112 -0.66 0.90 11.40
C PHE A 112 0.37 0.68 12.50
N SER A 113 -0.10 0.72 13.74
CA SER A 113 0.73 0.49 14.90
C SER A 113 1.27 -0.95 14.93
N VAL A 114 2.26 -1.17 15.79
CA VAL A 114 2.83 -2.49 15.98
C VAL A 114 1.74 -3.50 16.37
N ASN A 115 0.84 -3.11 17.27
CA ASN A 115 -0.21 -4.02 17.70
C ASN A 115 -1.22 -4.31 16.62
N GLU A 116 -1.48 -3.35 15.73
CA GLU A 116 -2.33 -3.61 14.58
C GLU A 116 -1.71 -4.67 13.67
N ARG A 117 -0.41 -4.58 13.45
CA ARG A 117 0.29 -5.57 12.64
C ARG A 117 0.29 -6.94 13.30
N ARG A 118 0.50 -6.98 14.60
CA ARG A 118 0.49 -8.25 15.34
C ARG A 118 -0.88 -8.92 15.26
N GLU A 119 -1.93 -8.12 15.37
CA GLU A 119 -3.28 -8.65 15.26
C GLU A 119 -3.52 -9.28 13.89
N ASN A 120 -3.04 -8.63 12.85
CA ASN A 120 -3.19 -9.16 11.48
C ASN A 120 -2.50 -10.50 11.28
N PHE A 121 -1.49 -10.80 12.11
CA PHE A 121 -0.79 -12.07 12.06
C PHE A 121 -1.24 -13.04 13.16
N GLY A 122 -2.33 -12.73 13.83
CA GLY A 122 -2.86 -13.60 14.88
C GLY A 122 -2.02 -13.62 16.14
N LYS A 123 -1.26 -12.59 16.40
CA LYS A 123 -0.38 -12.52 17.57
C LYS A 123 -0.98 -11.64 18.65
N GLU A 124 -0.58 -11.91 19.90
CA GLU A 124 -1.05 -11.15 21.04
C GLU A 124 -0.52 -9.72 21.00
N PRO A 125 -1.34 -8.75 21.46
CA PRO A 125 -0.86 -7.37 21.53
C PRO A 125 0.20 -7.19 22.59
N LEU A 126 1.06 -6.17 22.38
CA LEU A 126 2.09 -5.80 23.33
C LEU A 126 1.65 -4.56 24.09
N CYS A 127 2.12 -4.44 25.31
CA CYS A 127 1.87 -3.25 26.11
C CYS A 127 2.95 -2.22 25.81
N LEU A 128 2.68 -1.33 24.82
CA LEU A 128 3.65 -0.35 24.38
C LEU A 128 3.14 1.07 24.65
N PRO A 129 4.00 1.97 25.10
CA PRO A 129 3.59 3.34 25.40
C PRO A 129 3.05 4.04 24.15
N GLY A 130 1.88 4.65 24.27
CA GLY A 130 1.30 5.45 23.20
C GLY A 130 0.84 4.72 21.97
N GLU A 131 1.04 3.42 21.92
CA GLU A 131 0.73 2.62 20.74
C GLU A 131 -0.73 2.71 20.33
N ASN A 132 -1.62 2.52 21.28
CA ASN A 132 -3.05 2.48 20.98
C ASN A 132 -3.66 3.85 20.72
N LEU A 133 -2.99 4.89 21.15
CA LEU A 133 -3.54 6.23 20.97
C LEU A 133 -3.41 6.72 19.53
N VAL A 134 -2.28 6.46 18.92
CA VAL A 134 -1.99 7.01 17.60
C VAL A 134 -2.61 6.15 16.51
N GLY A 135 -2.19 4.89 16.41
CA GLY A 135 -2.62 4.05 15.32
C GLY A 135 -4.10 3.77 15.32
N HIS A 136 -4.63 3.49 16.49
CA HIS A 136 -6.02 3.06 16.62
C HIS A 136 -7.01 4.17 16.27
N VAL A 137 -6.76 5.37 16.76
CA VAL A 137 -7.63 6.51 16.49
C VAL A 137 -7.67 6.82 15.01
N ASP A 138 -6.52 6.84 14.38
CA ASP A 138 -6.44 7.19 12.96
C ASP A 138 -7.09 6.15 12.08
N ILE A 139 -6.94 4.88 12.41
CA ILE A 139 -7.58 3.81 11.66
C ILE A 139 -9.09 3.91 11.77
N LYS A 140 -9.61 4.21 12.94
CA LYS A 140 -11.04 4.42 13.12
C LYS A 140 -11.53 5.62 12.34
N SER A 141 -10.72 6.66 12.26
CA SER A 141 -11.05 7.84 11.49
C SER A 141 -11.22 7.48 10.02
N PHE A 142 -10.29 6.73 9.46
CA PHE A 142 -10.41 6.27 8.08
C PHE A 142 -11.61 5.36 7.89
N SER A 143 -11.79 4.42 8.79
CA SER A 143 -12.93 3.49 8.70
C SER A 143 -14.26 4.20 8.83
N GLY A 144 -14.31 5.21 9.67
CA GLY A 144 -15.54 5.98 9.88
C GLY A 144 -15.93 6.82 8.70
N SER A 145 -15.02 7.12 7.81
CA SER A 145 -15.30 7.93 6.63
C SER A 145 -15.75 7.09 5.44
N VAL A 146 -15.77 5.80 5.59
CA VAL A 146 -16.16 4.88 4.51
C VAL A 146 -17.65 4.59 4.48
#